data_ed466d74016ee2384695ed1a7f5f1b71
#
_entry.id   ed466d74016ee2384695ed1a7f5f1b71
#
_cell.length_a   1.000
_cell.length_b   1.000
_cell.length_c   1.000
_cell.angle_alpha   90.00
_cell.angle_beta   90.00
_cell.angle_gamma   90.00
#
_symmetry.space_group_name_H-M   'P 1'
#
loop_
_entity.id
_entity.type
_entity.pdbx_description
1 polymer ?
#
loop_
_entity_poly.entity_id
_entity_poly.type
_entity_poly.pdbx_seq_one_letter_code
_entity_poly.pdbx_strand_id
1 'polypeptide(L)'
;QQFLRTQLTHQMVAERMNASDGFSADAKFTIDTLQQLMYSNRVLGAEWNLDDVLLLCLSAEAALVLEQPVLNACQQLALWDRKVNVDSVGAHIFTEFWRALQDILGENITLLNPDVWKVAFDPNDPIHTPRGFNIEAPEAQQVIFGALNTAVANITAANLALDIPFSQAQYVERNDNNIPIHGGYDDMGTFGVIKVSLDNGGYHNIRGGNSYIQTITWDETACPNAQGILVHSQSTDPDSPHYADQTSVYSEKGWVKLPYCADEIVEAKIGEVLVLEE
;
A
#
# COMPACT_ATOMS: atom_id res chain seq x y z
N GLN A 1 -14.47 4.08 -15.49
CA GLN A 1 -13.79 4.55 -14.29
C GLN A 1 -12.48 3.80 -14.13
N GLN A 2 -11.43 4.46 -13.61
CA GLN A 2 -10.17 3.84 -13.25
C GLN A 2 -10.16 3.56 -11.73
N PHE A 3 -9.58 2.43 -11.32
CA PHE A 3 -9.33 2.15 -9.91
C PHE A 3 -8.24 3.08 -9.36
N LEU A 4 -8.28 3.43 -8.07
CA LEU A 4 -7.30 4.31 -7.42
C LEU A 4 -5.85 3.86 -7.65
N ARG A 5 -5.56 2.56 -7.64
CA ARG A 5 -4.23 2.03 -7.98
C ARG A 5 -3.79 2.40 -9.40
N THR A 6 -4.70 2.33 -10.37
CA THR A 6 -4.41 2.73 -11.76
C THR A 6 -4.20 4.24 -11.85
N GLN A 7 -5.03 5.03 -11.17
CA GLN A 7 -4.90 6.49 -11.09
C GLN A 7 -3.54 6.87 -10.47
N LEU A 8 -3.15 6.23 -9.35
CA LEU A 8 -1.83 6.43 -8.75
C LEU A 8 -0.70 6.10 -9.74
N THR A 9 -0.82 4.99 -10.50
CA THR A 9 0.20 4.62 -11.49
C THR A 9 0.41 5.71 -12.52
N HIS A 10 -0.67 6.26 -13.09
CA HIS A 10 -0.58 7.37 -14.04
C HIS A 10 0.04 8.62 -13.41
N GLN A 11 -0.34 8.94 -12.17
CA GLN A 11 0.22 10.07 -11.44
C GLN A 11 1.72 9.90 -11.20
N MET A 12 2.16 8.73 -10.70
CA MET A 12 3.58 8.45 -10.46
C MET A 12 4.43 8.54 -11.73
N VAL A 13 3.91 8.04 -12.87
CA VAL A 13 4.59 8.15 -14.15
C VAL A 13 4.71 9.61 -14.59
N ALA A 14 3.63 10.39 -14.48
CA ALA A 14 3.63 11.82 -14.82
C ALA A 14 4.59 12.62 -13.92
N GLU A 15 4.57 12.36 -12.62
CA GLU A 15 5.48 12.99 -11.65
C GLU A 15 6.94 12.67 -11.98
N ARG A 16 7.27 11.41 -12.32
CA ARG A 16 8.63 11.01 -12.74
C ARG A 16 9.05 11.70 -14.03
N MET A 17 8.18 11.74 -15.04
CA MET A 17 8.47 12.41 -16.33
C MET A 17 8.66 13.92 -16.20
N ASN A 18 8.13 14.53 -15.14
CA ASN A 18 8.28 15.96 -14.83
C ASN A 18 9.36 16.22 -13.75
N ALA A 19 10.07 15.19 -13.29
CA ALA A 19 11.02 15.25 -12.17
C ALA A 19 10.43 15.88 -10.89
N SER A 20 9.14 15.67 -10.63
CA SER A 20 8.41 16.25 -9.49
C SER A 20 8.14 15.26 -8.37
N ASP A 21 8.56 14.00 -8.50
CA ASP A 21 8.41 12.94 -7.52
C ASP A 21 9.42 12.99 -6.34
N GLY A 22 10.41 13.86 -6.43
CA GLY A 22 11.44 14.04 -5.40
C GLY A 22 12.56 12.98 -5.41
N PHE A 23 12.56 12.01 -6.34
CA PHE A 23 13.58 10.96 -6.38
C PHE A 23 14.87 11.38 -7.09
N SER A 24 14.75 12.15 -8.17
CA SER A 24 15.88 12.66 -8.94
C SER A 24 15.47 13.90 -9.74
N ALA A 25 16.41 14.82 -9.94
CA ALA A 25 16.20 15.98 -10.81
C ALA A 25 16.17 15.63 -12.32
N ASP A 26 16.62 14.43 -12.68
CA ASP A 26 16.55 13.91 -14.04
C ASP A 26 15.21 13.19 -14.25
N ALA A 27 14.44 13.57 -15.25
CA ALA A 27 13.14 13.01 -15.61
C ALA A 27 13.21 11.61 -16.26
N LYS A 28 14.23 10.81 -15.93
CA LYS A 28 14.43 9.47 -16.48
C LYS A 28 13.99 8.38 -15.51
N PHE A 29 13.56 7.26 -16.08
CA PHE A 29 13.40 6.02 -15.35
C PHE A 29 14.73 5.26 -15.34
N THR A 30 15.31 5.15 -14.15
CA THR A 30 16.46 4.27 -13.87
C THR A 30 15.96 3.08 -13.05
N ILE A 31 16.80 2.06 -12.84
CA ILE A 31 16.42 0.94 -11.98
C ILE A 31 16.08 1.42 -10.57
N ASP A 32 16.89 2.35 -10.03
CA ASP A 32 16.68 2.89 -8.68
C ASP A 32 15.37 3.68 -8.58
N THR A 33 15.04 4.52 -9.55
CA THR A 33 13.78 5.29 -9.52
C THR A 33 12.57 4.39 -9.74
N LEU A 34 12.66 3.32 -10.55
CA LEU A 34 11.60 2.32 -10.67
C LEU A 34 11.36 1.58 -9.35
N GLN A 35 12.43 1.20 -8.66
CA GLN A 35 12.36 0.52 -7.36
C GLN A 35 11.79 1.44 -6.27
N GLN A 36 12.18 2.71 -6.25
CA GLN A 36 11.61 3.71 -5.34
C GLN A 36 10.12 3.95 -5.61
N LEU A 37 9.70 3.99 -6.88
CA LEU A 37 8.28 4.06 -7.25
C LEU A 37 7.52 2.83 -6.76
N MET A 38 8.05 1.61 -6.99
CA MET A 38 7.45 0.35 -6.53
C MET A 38 7.22 0.32 -5.03
N TYR A 39 8.19 0.80 -4.26
CA TYR A 39 8.19 0.77 -2.79
C TYR A 39 7.85 2.13 -2.16
N SER A 40 7.26 3.06 -2.92
CA SER A 40 6.79 4.34 -2.40
C SER A 40 5.71 4.17 -1.33
N ASN A 41 4.93 3.10 -1.44
CA ASN A 41 3.85 2.72 -0.51
C ASN A 41 2.84 3.84 -0.26
N ARG A 42 2.69 4.76 -1.22
CA ARG A 42 1.70 5.84 -1.21
C ARG A 42 0.29 5.26 -1.19
N VAL A 43 -0.61 6.00 -0.56
CA VAL A 43 -2.05 5.67 -0.50
C VAL A 43 -2.82 6.83 -1.13
N LEU A 44 -3.17 6.71 -2.42
CA LEU A 44 -3.84 7.78 -3.17
C LEU A 44 -5.18 8.17 -2.55
N GLY A 45 -5.93 7.19 -2.04
CA GLY A 45 -7.18 7.45 -1.32
C GLY A 45 -6.99 8.39 -0.13
N ALA A 46 -5.85 8.28 0.57
CA ALA A 46 -5.51 9.20 1.66
C ALA A 46 -5.02 10.55 1.13
N GLU A 47 -4.18 10.55 0.10
CA GLU A 47 -3.66 11.80 -0.47
C GLU A 47 -4.77 12.72 -0.96
N TRP A 48 -5.84 12.16 -1.50
CA TRP A 48 -6.95 12.91 -2.07
C TRP A 48 -8.08 13.25 -1.10
N ASN A 49 -8.25 12.47 -0.03
CA ASN A 49 -9.48 12.53 0.76
C ASN A 49 -9.25 12.74 2.26
N LEU A 50 -8.05 12.45 2.78
CA LEU A 50 -7.83 12.48 4.23
C LEU A 50 -7.95 13.90 4.81
N ASP A 51 -7.57 14.94 4.08
CA ASP A 51 -7.67 16.32 4.58
C ASP A 51 -9.13 16.72 4.86
N ASP A 52 -10.07 16.31 4.00
CA ASP A 52 -11.49 16.55 4.22
C ASP A 52 -12.01 15.77 5.45
N VAL A 53 -11.56 14.51 5.62
CA VAL A 53 -11.89 13.71 6.80
C VAL A 53 -11.38 14.38 8.08
N LEU A 54 -10.12 14.86 8.07
CA LEU A 54 -9.52 15.53 9.23
C LEU A 54 -10.20 16.86 9.55
N LEU A 55 -10.53 17.64 8.53
CA LEU A 55 -11.27 18.89 8.69
C LEU A 55 -12.62 18.64 9.36
N LEU A 56 -13.29 17.56 8.99
CA LEU A 56 -14.57 17.17 9.58
C LEU A 56 -14.39 16.62 11.01
N CYS A 57 -13.55 15.60 11.20
CA CYS A 57 -13.51 14.86 12.48
C CYS A 57 -12.74 15.59 13.61
N LEU A 58 -11.95 16.60 13.28
CA LEU A 58 -11.28 17.45 14.26
C LEU A 58 -12.02 18.80 14.50
N SER A 59 -13.23 18.94 13.94
CA SER A 59 -14.08 20.11 14.16
C SER A 59 -14.64 20.15 15.58
N ALA A 60 -15.08 21.34 16.02
CA ALA A 60 -15.73 21.49 17.32
C ALA A 60 -17.07 20.75 17.38
N GLU A 61 -17.78 20.67 16.26
CA GLU A 61 -19.04 19.98 16.12
C GLU A 61 -18.83 18.45 16.26
N ALA A 62 -17.78 17.91 15.64
CA ALA A 62 -17.43 16.49 15.75
C ALA A 62 -17.12 16.11 17.20
N ALA A 63 -16.46 16.98 17.98
CA ALA A 63 -16.18 16.74 19.39
C ALA A 63 -17.43 16.59 20.27
N LEU A 64 -18.60 17.01 19.78
CA LEU A 64 -19.89 16.86 20.49
C LEU A 64 -20.59 15.51 20.16
N VAL A 65 -20.20 14.85 19.07
CA VAL A 65 -20.93 13.67 18.55
C VAL A 65 -20.05 12.42 18.47
N LEU A 66 -18.71 12.57 18.36
CA LEU A 66 -17.77 11.47 18.31
C LEU A 66 -17.24 11.11 19.70
N GLU A 67 -17.07 9.81 19.92
CA GLU A 67 -16.45 9.31 21.15
C GLU A 67 -14.93 9.57 21.14
N GLN A 68 -14.34 9.65 22.34
CA GLN A 68 -12.91 9.93 22.50
C GLN A 68 -11.97 8.99 21.73
N PRO A 69 -12.21 7.67 21.63
CA PRO A 69 -11.38 6.79 20.81
C PRO A 69 -11.34 7.18 19.33
N VAL A 70 -12.47 7.65 18.78
CA VAL A 70 -12.55 8.10 17.37
C VAL A 70 -11.79 9.43 17.19
N LEU A 71 -11.93 10.36 18.13
CA LEU A 71 -11.15 11.61 18.11
C LEU A 71 -9.64 11.33 18.19
N ASN A 72 -9.23 10.36 19.00
CA ASN A 72 -7.82 9.93 19.08
C ASN A 72 -7.36 9.33 17.75
N ALA A 73 -8.19 8.54 17.07
CA ALA A 73 -7.88 8.00 15.74
C ALA A 73 -7.70 9.12 14.71
N CYS A 74 -8.55 10.16 14.72
CA CYS A 74 -8.41 11.34 13.87
C CYS A 74 -7.09 12.09 14.13
N GLN A 75 -6.69 12.20 15.41
CA GLN A 75 -5.41 12.82 15.79
C GLN A 75 -4.21 12.01 15.26
N GLN A 76 -4.27 10.67 15.33
CA GLN A 76 -3.23 9.83 14.76
C GLN A 76 -3.18 9.92 13.23
N LEU A 77 -4.34 9.93 12.56
CA LEU A 77 -4.42 10.13 11.11
C LEU A 77 -3.86 11.51 10.67
N ALA A 78 -3.98 12.54 11.50
CA ALA A 78 -3.39 13.85 11.23
C ALA A 78 -1.86 13.84 11.25
N LEU A 79 -1.25 12.90 11.95
CA LEU A 79 0.21 12.73 12.04
C LEU A 79 0.75 11.68 11.04
N TRP A 80 -0.13 10.92 10.40
CA TRP A 80 0.24 9.85 9.50
C TRP A 80 0.81 10.37 8.17
N ASP A 81 1.87 9.72 7.68
CA ASP A 81 2.60 10.05 6.45
C ASP A 81 1.85 9.66 5.14
N ARG A 82 0.62 9.14 5.24
CA ARG A 82 -0.22 8.64 4.13
C ARG A 82 0.44 7.51 3.32
N LYS A 83 1.25 6.72 3.99
CA LYS A 83 1.93 5.55 3.41
C LYS A 83 1.65 4.30 4.23
N VAL A 84 1.87 3.16 3.58
CA VAL A 84 1.80 1.83 4.21
C VAL A 84 3.19 1.22 4.32
N ASN A 85 4.14 2.01 4.86
CA ASN A 85 5.47 1.54 5.22
C ASN A 85 5.41 0.79 6.56
N VAL A 86 6.42 -0.01 6.84
CA VAL A 86 6.50 -0.76 8.11
C VAL A 86 6.58 0.16 9.34
N ASP A 87 7.11 1.36 9.19
CA ASP A 87 7.27 2.39 10.21
C ASP A 87 6.12 3.42 10.24
N SER A 88 5.20 3.41 9.28
CA SER A 88 4.06 4.33 9.25
C SER A 88 3.12 4.10 10.44
N VAL A 89 2.80 5.16 11.19
CA VAL A 89 1.85 5.14 12.31
C VAL A 89 0.52 5.74 11.84
N GLY A 90 -0.57 4.97 11.94
CA GLY A 90 -1.90 5.38 11.45
C GLY A 90 -2.36 4.64 10.18
N ALA A 91 -1.48 3.90 9.52
CA ALA A 91 -1.81 3.16 8.29
C ALA A 91 -2.96 2.17 8.49
N HIS A 92 -2.98 1.43 9.59
CA HIS A 92 -4.05 0.49 9.95
C HIS A 92 -5.37 1.19 10.23
N ILE A 93 -5.35 2.42 10.78
CA ILE A 93 -6.56 3.21 11.02
C ILE A 93 -7.20 3.59 9.68
N PHE A 94 -6.40 4.09 8.73
CA PHE A 94 -6.91 4.47 7.42
C PHE A 94 -7.35 3.23 6.62
N THR A 95 -6.65 2.11 6.75
CA THR A 95 -7.05 0.85 6.11
C THR A 95 -8.45 0.43 6.55
N GLU A 96 -8.73 0.39 7.85
CA GLU A 96 -10.05 0.01 8.36
C GLU A 96 -11.13 1.07 8.05
N PHE A 97 -10.76 2.36 8.09
CA PHE A 97 -11.65 3.44 7.65
C PHE A 97 -12.07 3.27 6.20
N TRP A 98 -11.12 3.01 5.29
CA TRP A 98 -11.40 2.86 3.86
C TRP A 98 -12.25 1.63 3.57
N ARG A 99 -11.98 0.53 4.25
CA ARG A 99 -12.80 -0.70 4.14
C ARG A 99 -14.22 -0.48 4.65
N ALA A 100 -14.38 0.17 5.79
CA ALA A 100 -15.71 0.52 6.31
C ALA A 100 -16.48 1.45 5.35
N LEU A 101 -15.80 2.38 4.69
CA LEU A 101 -16.41 3.20 3.62
C LEU A 101 -16.93 2.32 2.46
N GLN A 102 -16.14 1.33 2.03
CA GLN A 102 -16.55 0.41 0.97
C GLN A 102 -17.74 -0.45 1.37
N ASP A 103 -17.78 -0.92 2.62
CA ASP A 103 -18.90 -1.69 3.14
C ASP A 103 -20.20 -0.85 3.17
N ILE A 104 -20.10 0.44 3.48
CA ILE A 104 -21.25 1.36 3.52
C ILE A 104 -21.68 1.77 2.12
N LEU A 105 -20.76 2.09 1.22
CA LEU A 105 -21.02 2.68 -0.10
C LEU A 105 -21.04 1.64 -1.24
N GLY A 106 -20.61 0.40 -0.96
CA GLY A 106 -20.42 -0.67 -1.94
C GLY A 106 -19.01 -0.68 -2.55
N GLU A 107 -18.64 -1.81 -3.17
CA GLU A 107 -17.29 -2.01 -3.73
C GLU A 107 -16.86 -0.96 -4.77
N ASN A 108 -17.83 -0.33 -5.43
CA ASN A 108 -17.60 0.79 -6.36
C ASN A 108 -17.89 2.14 -5.70
N ILE A 109 -17.24 2.38 -4.56
CA ILE A 109 -17.35 3.59 -3.73
C ILE A 109 -17.35 4.89 -4.55
N THR A 110 -16.67 4.90 -5.69
CA THR A 110 -16.48 6.07 -6.54
C THR A 110 -17.61 6.34 -7.53
N LEU A 111 -18.51 5.38 -7.79
CA LEU A 111 -19.57 5.54 -8.79
C LEU A 111 -20.97 5.75 -8.22
N LEU A 112 -21.24 5.20 -7.04
CA LEU A 112 -22.62 4.98 -6.59
C LEU A 112 -23.21 6.14 -5.80
N ASN A 113 -22.41 7.14 -5.39
CA ASN A 113 -22.89 8.26 -4.58
C ASN A 113 -22.18 9.57 -4.96
N PRO A 114 -22.59 10.24 -6.06
CA PRO A 114 -21.94 11.47 -6.51
C PRO A 114 -21.95 12.59 -5.46
N ASP A 115 -22.95 12.59 -4.56
CA ASP A 115 -23.11 13.64 -3.54
C ASP A 115 -22.08 13.53 -2.40
N VAL A 116 -21.43 12.38 -2.26
CA VAL A 116 -20.35 12.17 -1.28
C VAL A 116 -19.04 12.84 -1.70
N TRP A 117 -18.88 13.08 -3.02
CA TRP A 117 -17.65 13.61 -3.59
C TRP A 117 -17.68 15.11 -3.79
N LYS A 118 -16.61 15.79 -3.39
CA LYS A 118 -16.38 17.22 -3.67
C LYS A 118 -16.17 17.45 -5.17
N VAL A 119 -15.45 16.55 -5.82
CA VAL A 119 -15.32 16.48 -7.27
C VAL A 119 -15.86 15.13 -7.71
N ALA A 120 -17.03 15.12 -8.32
CA ALA A 120 -17.66 13.90 -8.81
C ALA A 120 -16.88 13.30 -9.99
N PHE A 121 -17.15 12.04 -10.33
CA PHE A 121 -16.53 11.38 -11.48
C PHE A 121 -16.84 12.12 -12.79
N ASP A 122 -15.78 12.47 -13.52
CA ASP A 122 -15.83 13.02 -14.88
C ASP A 122 -15.25 12.01 -15.87
N PRO A 123 -16.03 11.51 -16.84
CA PRO A 123 -15.54 10.61 -17.87
C PRO A 123 -14.46 11.21 -18.79
N ASN A 124 -14.34 12.56 -18.82
CA ASN A 124 -13.29 13.25 -19.57
C ASN A 124 -12.00 13.40 -18.78
N ASP A 125 -12.04 13.22 -17.45
CA ASP A 125 -10.88 13.23 -16.56
C ASP A 125 -10.92 12.02 -15.59
N PRO A 126 -10.86 10.77 -16.10
CA PRO A 126 -11.03 9.58 -15.29
C PRO A 126 -9.81 9.29 -14.39
N ILE A 127 -8.69 9.98 -14.62
CA ILE A 127 -7.44 9.77 -13.86
C ILE A 127 -7.44 10.59 -12.58
N HIS A 128 -8.11 11.75 -12.54
CA HIS A 128 -8.09 12.63 -11.37
C HIS A 128 -9.45 12.73 -10.67
N THR A 129 -10.45 11.96 -11.12
CA THR A 129 -11.80 11.99 -10.54
C THR A 129 -12.33 10.58 -10.26
N PRO A 130 -13.20 10.42 -9.22
CA PRO A 130 -13.64 11.43 -8.25
C PRO A 130 -12.57 11.65 -7.17
N ARG A 131 -12.67 12.76 -6.43
CA ARG A 131 -11.75 13.08 -5.32
C ARG A 131 -12.36 14.08 -4.32
N GLY A 132 -11.81 14.05 -3.09
CA GLY A 132 -12.26 14.88 -1.98
C GLY A 132 -13.64 14.47 -1.49
N PHE A 133 -13.91 14.57 -0.20
CA PHE A 133 -15.23 14.35 0.36
C PHE A 133 -16.00 15.67 0.44
N ASN A 134 -17.27 15.66 0.08
CA ASN A 134 -18.19 16.79 0.23
C ASN A 134 -18.66 16.87 1.70
N ILE A 135 -17.78 17.33 2.58
CA ILE A 135 -18.04 17.37 4.03
C ILE A 135 -19.13 18.39 4.44
N GLU A 136 -19.65 19.20 3.51
CA GLU A 136 -20.80 20.06 3.78
C GLU A 136 -22.13 19.32 3.58
N ALA A 137 -22.10 18.17 2.88
CA ALA A 137 -23.29 17.33 2.71
C ALA A 137 -23.50 16.44 3.95
N PRO A 138 -24.67 16.46 4.59
CA PRO A 138 -24.97 15.63 5.76
C PRO A 138 -24.78 14.13 5.51
N GLU A 139 -25.06 13.68 4.31
CA GLU A 139 -24.90 12.29 3.89
C GLU A 139 -23.43 11.88 3.91
N ALA A 140 -22.53 12.72 3.40
CA ALA A 140 -21.10 12.47 3.43
C ALA A 140 -20.56 12.47 4.87
N GLN A 141 -21.00 13.39 5.72
CA GLN A 141 -20.64 13.42 7.13
C GLN A 141 -21.05 12.13 7.84
N GLN A 142 -22.29 11.68 7.62
CA GLN A 142 -22.81 10.45 8.23
C GLN A 142 -21.99 9.23 7.81
N VAL A 143 -21.65 9.12 6.53
CA VAL A 143 -20.84 8.03 5.99
C VAL A 143 -19.44 8.04 6.60
N ILE A 144 -18.77 9.20 6.64
CA ILE A 144 -17.42 9.36 7.20
C ILE A 144 -17.41 9.00 8.70
N PHE A 145 -18.34 9.54 9.48
CA PHE A 145 -18.43 9.24 10.90
C PHE A 145 -18.75 7.77 11.15
N GLY A 146 -19.65 7.17 10.37
CA GLY A 146 -19.96 5.75 10.42
C GLY A 146 -18.72 4.89 10.16
N ALA A 147 -17.96 5.22 9.13
CA ALA A 147 -16.74 4.50 8.77
C ALA A 147 -15.63 4.65 9.83
N LEU A 148 -15.44 5.86 10.40
CA LEU A 148 -14.48 6.08 11.50
C LEU A 148 -14.85 5.28 12.75
N ASN A 149 -16.13 5.27 13.14
CA ASN A 149 -16.60 4.47 14.28
C ASN A 149 -16.35 2.98 14.05
N THR A 150 -16.66 2.47 12.86
CA THR A 150 -16.45 1.07 12.49
C THR A 150 -14.96 0.73 12.49
N ALA A 151 -14.11 1.57 11.93
CA ALA A 151 -12.66 1.38 11.94
C ALA A 151 -12.09 1.24 13.36
N VAL A 152 -12.45 2.16 14.24
CA VAL A 152 -12.00 2.13 15.65
C VAL A 152 -12.54 0.90 16.39
N ALA A 153 -13.78 0.51 16.14
CA ALA A 153 -14.35 -0.69 16.71
C ALA A 153 -13.60 -1.96 16.27
N ASN A 154 -13.29 -2.07 14.96
CA ASN A 154 -12.53 -3.19 14.41
C ASN A 154 -11.12 -3.28 15.00
N ILE A 155 -10.40 -2.16 15.06
CA ILE A 155 -9.05 -2.07 15.64
C ILE A 155 -9.06 -2.46 17.11
N THR A 156 -10.05 -1.98 17.86
CA THR A 156 -10.22 -2.33 19.29
C THR A 156 -10.52 -3.80 19.45
N ALA A 157 -11.41 -4.36 18.64
CA ALA A 157 -11.74 -5.78 18.66
C ALA A 157 -10.55 -6.69 18.30
N ALA A 158 -9.64 -6.17 17.44
CA ALA A 158 -8.39 -6.84 17.10
C ALA A 158 -7.28 -6.69 18.17
N ASN A 159 -7.54 -6.00 19.26
CA ASN A 159 -6.58 -5.70 20.33
C ASN A 159 -5.36 -4.91 19.85
N LEU A 160 -5.52 -4.02 18.88
CA LEU A 160 -4.48 -3.12 18.40
C LEU A 160 -4.61 -1.73 19.01
N ALA A 161 -3.48 -1.10 19.34
CA ALA A 161 -3.45 0.31 19.71
C ALA A 161 -3.43 1.20 18.45
N LEU A 162 -3.90 2.44 18.57
CA LEU A 162 -3.98 3.39 17.45
C LEU A 162 -2.62 3.98 17.06
N ASP A 163 -1.66 3.99 17.98
CA ASP A 163 -0.37 4.68 17.87
C ASP A 163 0.81 3.71 17.57
N ILE A 164 0.52 2.50 17.11
CA ILE A 164 1.56 1.53 16.75
C ILE A 164 2.07 1.76 15.32
N PRO A 165 3.35 1.44 15.05
CA PRO A 165 3.85 1.37 13.68
C PRO A 165 3.20 0.21 12.94
N PHE A 166 3.06 0.35 11.62
CA PHE A 166 2.38 -0.65 10.78
C PHE A 166 3.04 -2.03 10.84
N SER A 167 4.34 -2.10 11.12
CA SER A 167 5.09 -3.35 11.38
C SER A 167 4.53 -4.20 12.51
N GLN A 168 3.87 -3.59 13.48
CA GLN A 168 3.20 -4.31 14.57
C GLN A 168 1.78 -4.74 14.20
N ALA A 169 1.20 -4.11 13.18
CA ALA A 169 -0.13 -4.44 12.70
C ALA A 169 -0.09 -5.43 11.52
N GLN A 170 0.88 -5.32 10.59
CA GLN A 170 0.96 -6.14 9.37
C GLN A 170 2.28 -6.89 9.27
N TYR A 171 2.21 -8.22 9.32
CA TYR A 171 3.37 -9.11 9.28
C TYR A 171 3.00 -10.50 8.78
N VAL A 172 4.00 -11.29 8.44
CA VAL A 172 3.87 -12.75 8.26
C VAL A 172 4.70 -13.48 9.30
N GLU A 173 4.16 -14.55 9.82
CA GLU A 173 4.88 -15.46 10.70
C GLU A 173 5.73 -16.44 9.90
N ARG A 174 7.02 -16.52 10.21
CA ARG A 174 7.97 -17.48 9.65
C ARG A 174 8.90 -17.99 10.76
N ASN A 175 8.80 -19.27 11.10
CA ASN A 175 9.64 -19.91 12.14
C ASN A 175 9.69 -19.09 13.45
N ASP A 176 8.54 -18.79 14.02
CA ASP A 176 8.36 -17.99 15.26
C ASP A 176 8.84 -16.52 15.15
N ASN A 177 9.16 -16.06 13.94
CA ASN A 177 9.51 -14.66 13.70
C ASN A 177 8.38 -13.95 12.96
N ASN A 178 7.99 -12.78 13.45
CA ASN A 178 7.11 -11.87 12.75
C ASN A 178 7.93 -10.99 11.81
N ILE A 179 7.81 -11.22 10.50
CA ILE A 179 8.46 -10.41 9.48
C ILE A 179 7.47 -9.34 9.05
N PRO A 180 7.73 -8.03 9.30
CA PRO A 180 6.84 -6.96 8.88
C PRO A 180 6.69 -6.91 7.37
N ILE A 181 5.50 -6.61 6.89
CA ILE A 181 5.21 -6.52 5.45
C ILE A 181 4.64 -5.14 5.14
N HIS A 182 5.31 -4.40 4.26
CA HIS A 182 4.79 -3.13 3.73
C HIS A 182 3.87 -3.38 2.54
N GLY A 183 3.06 -2.36 2.18
CA GLY A 183 2.05 -2.46 1.12
C GLY A 183 0.65 -2.52 1.69
N GLY A 184 -0.36 -2.39 0.84
CA GLY A 184 -1.76 -2.33 1.27
C GLY A 184 -2.73 -2.69 0.15
N TYR A 185 -4.01 -2.35 0.31
CA TYR A 185 -5.04 -2.67 -0.66
C TYR A 185 -4.96 -1.81 -1.92
N ASP A 186 -5.20 -2.42 -3.08
CA ASP A 186 -5.26 -1.75 -4.38
C ASP A 186 -6.43 -0.76 -4.48
N ASP A 187 -7.52 -1.02 -3.80
CA ASP A 187 -8.72 -0.16 -3.75
C ASP A 187 -8.51 1.12 -2.91
N MET A 188 -7.54 1.14 -1.99
CA MET A 188 -7.06 2.37 -1.34
C MET A 188 -6.13 3.19 -2.25
N GLY A 189 -5.76 2.67 -3.42
CA GLY A 189 -4.77 3.29 -4.29
C GLY A 189 -3.33 3.02 -3.87
N THR A 190 -3.03 1.85 -3.33
CA THR A 190 -1.66 1.43 -3.06
C THR A 190 -1.11 0.63 -4.25
N PHE A 191 0.11 0.96 -4.70
CA PHE A 191 0.74 0.29 -5.84
C PHE A 191 1.26 -1.10 -5.46
N GLY A 192 1.98 -1.21 -4.33
CA GLY A 192 2.42 -2.48 -3.73
C GLY A 192 1.25 -3.17 -3.01
N VAL A 193 0.61 -4.13 -3.68
CA VAL A 193 -0.63 -4.74 -3.17
C VAL A 193 -0.33 -5.84 -2.18
N ILE A 194 -0.90 -5.72 -0.98
CA ILE A 194 -0.98 -6.77 0.05
C ILE A 194 -2.44 -6.86 0.50
N LYS A 195 -3.08 -8.02 0.31
CA LYS A 195 -4.48 -8.27 0.69
C LYS A 195 -4.53 -9.21 1.89
N VAL A 196 -5.04 -8.70 2.98
CA VAL A 196 -5.10 -9.42 4.26
C VAL A 196 -6.27 -8.89 5.09
N SER A 197 -7.03 -9.74 5.72
CA SER A 197 -8.09 -9.31 6.64
C SER A 197 -7.51 -9.02 8.02
N LEU A 198 -8.09 -8.02 8.71
CA LEU A 198 -7.79 -7.78 10.11
C LEU A 198 -8.31 -8.96 10.93
N ASP A 199 -7.47 -9.50 11.77
CA ASP A 199 -7.76 -10.59 12.69
C ASP A 199 -7.31 -10.19 14.10
N ASN A 200 -7.53 -11.04 15.10
CA ASN A 200 -7.00 -10.77 16.43
C ASN A 200 -5.48 -10.63 16.40
N GLY A 201 -4.96 -9.48 16.83
CA GLY A 201 -3.54 -9.16 16.83
C GLY A 201 -2.99 -8.58 15.55
N GLY A 202 -3.79 -8.42 14.46
CA GLY A 202 -3.33 -7.70 13.26
C GLY A 202 -3.63 -8.38 11.93
N TYR A 203 -2.92 -7.94 10.90
CA TYR A 203 -2.98 -8.42 9.52
C TYR A 203 -1.85 -9.44 9.29
N HIS A 204 -2.04 -10.67 9.72
CA HIS A 204 -0.98 -11.70 9.68
C HIS A 204 -1.27 -12.89 8.77
N ASN A 205 -2.50 -13.01 8.29
CA ASN A 205 -2.91 -14.08 7.38
C ASN A 205 -3.01 -13.55 5.94
N ILE A 206 -1.87 -13.17 5.37
CA ILE A 206 -1.81 -12.59 4.02
C ILE A 206 -2.19 -13.66 3.00
N ARG A 207 -3.23 -13.39 2.19
CA ARG A 207 -3.79 -14.33 1.23
C ARG A 207 -3.70 -13.89 -0.22
N GLY A 208 -3.24 -12.68 -0.49
CA GLY A 208 -3.18 -12.15 -1.84
C GLY A 208 -2.34 -10.90 -1.96
N GLY A 209 -2.14 -10.49 -3.20
CA GLY A 209 -1.33 -9.33 -3.55
C GLY A 209 -0.19 -9.68 -4.49
N ASN A 210 0.84 -8.85 -4.48
CA ASN A 210 2.03 -9.08 -5.28
C ASN A 210 2.79 -10.30 -4.74
N SER A 211 3.11 -11.26 -5.60
CA SER A 211 3.90 -12.44 -5.25
C SER A 211 5.31 -12.39 -5.85
N TYR A 212 5.41 -11.89 -7.08
CA TYR A 212 6.66 -11.64 -7.77
C TYR A 212 6.67 -10.22 -8.33
N ILE A 213 7.75 -9.49 -8.05
CA ILE A 213 7.97 -8.14 -8.55
C ILE A 213 9.30 -8.13 -9.28
N GLN A 214 9.37 -7.45 -10.43
CA GLN A 214 10.58 -7.34 -11.23
C GLN A 214 10.75 -5.92 -11.74
N THR A 215 12.00 -5.43 -11.72
CA THR A 215 12.42 -4.21 -12.40
C THR A 215 13.53 -4.54 -13.40
N ILE A 216 13.39 -4.03 -14.61
CA ILE A 216 14.36 -4.27 -15.69
C ILE A 216 14.66 -2.94 -16.37
N THR A 217 15.93 -2.68 -16.59
CA THR A 217 16.40 -1.55 -17.39
C THR A 217 17.46 -2.01 -18.37
N TRP A 218 17.61 -1.27 -19.46
CA TRP A 218 18.63 -1.47 -20.46
C TRP A 218 19.47 -0.20 -20.54
N ASP A 219 20.76 -0.38 -20.63
CA ASP A 219 21.74 0.65 -20.97
C ASP A 219 22.24 0.43 -22.41
N GLU A 220 23.43 0.94 -22.71
CA GLU A 220 24.05 0.76 -24.04
C GLU A 220 24.65 -0.65 -24.23
N THR A 221 24.65 -1.49 -23.20
CA THR A 221 25.12 -2.87 -23.28
C THR A 221 23.99 -3.82 -23.74
N ALA A 222 24.37 -5.00 -24.23
CA ALA A 222 23.40 -6.03 -24.60
C ALA A 222 22.79 -6.74 -23.38
N CYS A 223 23.34 -6.50 -22.19
CA CYS A 223 22.94 -7.17 -20.95
C CYS A 223 21.95 -6.32 -20.16
N PRO A 224 20.70 -6.78 -19.93
CA PRO A 224 19.75 -6.05 -19.13
C PRO A 224 20.18 -6.05 -17.66
N ASN A 225 19.95 -4.92 -16.98
CA ASN A 225 20.00 -4.87 -15.53
C ASN A 225 18.63 -5.27 -14.99
N ALA A 226 18.52 -6.50 -14.49
CA ALA A 226 17.27 -7.08 -13.99
C ALA A 226 17.39 -7.41 -12.50
N GLN A 227 16.39 -7.01 -11.73
CA GLN A 227 16.26 -7.35 -10.31
C GLN A 227 14.82 -7.77 -10.02
N GLY A 228 14.66 -8.72 -9.12
CA GLY A 228 13.35 -9.25 -8.76
C GLY A 228 13.29 -9.64 -7.28
N ILE A 229 12.07 -9.91 -6.82
CA ILE A 229 11.81 -10.35 -5.46
C ILE A 229 10.57 -11.24 -5.41
N LEU A 230 10.64 -12.33 -4.68
CA LEU A 230 9.50 -13.14 -4.28
C LEU A 230 9.02 -12.68 -2.89
N VAL A 231 7.91 -11.97 -2.86
CA VAL A 231 7.36 -11.35 -1.64
C VAL A 231 7.17 -12.35 -0.50
N HIS A 232 6.79 -13.58 -0.85
CA HIS A 232 6.49 -14.65 0.12
C HIS A 232 7.55 -15.76 0.13
N SER A 233 8.77 -15.48 -0.36
CA SER A 233 9.85 -16.47 -0.54
C SER A 233 9.43 -17.61 -1.50
N GLN A 234 10.20 -18.68 -1.58
CA GLN A 234 10.01 -19.73 -2.59
C GLN A 234 9.52 -21.04 -1.99
N SER A 235 9.90 -21.37 -0.77
CA SER A 235 9.57 -22.65 -0.13
C SER A 235 8.38 -22.52 0.81
N THR A 236 7.56 -23.57 0.88
CA THR A 236 6.54 -23.77 1.91
C THR A 236 7.02 -24.66 3.06
N ASP A 237 8.24 -25.22 2.95
CA ASP A 237 8.85 -26.05 3.97
C ASP A 237 9.58 -25.16 4.98
N PRO A 238 9.18 -25.17 6.29
CA PRO A 238 9.81 -24.35 7.32
C PRO A 238 11.29 -24.66 7.56
N ASP A 239 11.75 -25.87 7.23
CA ASP A 239 13.15 -26.28 7.37
C ASP A 239 14.02 -25.82 6.18
N SER A 240 13.40 -25.33 5.11
CA SER A 240 14.12 -24.82 3.95
C SER A 240 14.75 -23.45 4.21
N PRO A 241 16.00 -23.21 3.78
CA PRO A 241 16.62 -21.89 3.83
C PRO A 241 15.86 -20.84 2.97
N HIS A 242 14.99 -21.31 2.06
CA HIS A 242 14.17 -20.46 1.18
C HIS A 242 12.73 -20.25 1.68
N TYR A 243 12.47 -20.53 2.96
CA TYR A 243 11.14 -20.32 3.55
C TYR A 243 10.84 -18.86 3.87
N ALA A 244 11.88 -18.07 4.23
CA ALA A 244 11.71 -16.69 4.69
C ALA A 244 12.73 -15.70 4.10
N ASP A 245 13.72 -16.17 3.36
CA ASP A 245 14.88 -15.41 2.87
C ASP A 245 14.46 -14.16 2.07
N GLN A 246 13.67 -14.33 1.01
CA GLN A 246 13.23 -13.20 0.18
C GLN A 246 12.13 -12.36 0.83
N THR A 247 11.30 -12.94 1.68
CA THR A 247 10.32 -12.19 2.47
C THR A 247 11.02 -11.19 3.39
N SER A 248 12.14 -11.56 4.01
CA SER A 248 12.96 -10.66 4.81
C SER A 248 13.56 -9.52 3.95
N VAL A 249 14.10 -9.86 2.78
CA VAL A 249 14.61 -8.87 1.83
C VAL A 249 13.50 -7.91 1.36
N TYR A 250 12.29 -8.43 1.09
CA TYR A 250 11.14 -7.60 0.72
C TYR A 250 10.73 -6.66 1.86
N SER A 251 10.69 -7.15 3.09
CA SER A 251 10.39 -6.34 4.29
C SER A 251 11.28 -5.09 4.40
N GLU A 252 12.53 -5.22 4.02
CA GLU A 252 13.56 -4.17 4.01
C GLU A 252 13.59 -3.37 2.70
N LYS A 253 12.62 -3.59 1.79
CA LYS A 253 12.58 -2.99 0.45
C LYS A 253 13.78 -3.34 -0.43
N GLY A 254 14.42 -4.48 -0.16
CA GLY A 254 15.55 -4.98 -0.93
C GLY A 254 15.14 -5.69 -2.22
N TRP A 255 16.14 -6.00 -3.02
CA TRP A 255 16.01 -6.66 -4.32
C TRP A 255 17.07 -7.73 -4.50
N VAL A 256 16.76 -8.73 -5.30
CA VAL A 256 17.70 -9.80 -5.69
C VAL A 256 18.06 -9.59 -7.16
N LYS A 257 19.36 -9.58 -7.47
CA LYS A 257 19.86 -9.51 -8.86
C LYS A 257 19.44 -10.79 -9.61
N LEU A 258 18.92 -10.62 -10.81
CA LEU A 258 18.57 -11.70 -11.72
C LEU A 258 19.62 -11.76 -12.83
N PRO A 259 20.56 -12.72 -12.79
CA PRO A 259 21.59 -12.83 -13.80
C PRO A 259 20.97 -13.24 -15.15
N TYR A 260 21.34 -12.57 -16.23
CA TYR A 260 20.84 -12.84 -17.57
C TYR A 260 21.97 -13.20 -18.53
N CYS A 261 23.06 -12.44 -18.55
CA CYS A 261 24.15 -12.69 -19.46
C CYS A 261 25.06 -13.85 -18.97
N ALA A 262 25.72 -14.51 -19.91
CA ALA A 262 26.48 -15.72 -19.65
C ALA A 262 27.49 -15.57 -18.50
N ASP A 263 28.22 -14.45 -18.46
CA ASP A 263 29.21 -14.18 -17.42
C ASP A 263 28.53 -14.04 -16.03
N GLU A 264 27.41 -13.35 -15.96
CA GLU A 264 26.61 -13.20 -14.72
C GLU A 264 26.05 -14.54 -14.24
N ILE A 265 25.59 -15.40 -15.17
CA ILE A 265 25.08 -16.74 -14.85
C ILE A 265 26.23 -17.62 -14.29
N VAL A 266 27.41 -17.52 -14.90
CA VAL A 266 28.59 -18.25 -14.43
C VAL A 266 29.00 -17.79 -13.02
N GLU A 267 29.00 -16.48 -12.77
CA GLU A 267 29.30 -15.92 -11.44
C GLU A 267 28.27 -16.31 -10.38
N ALA A 268 26.98 -16.30 -10.73
CA ALA A 268 25.88 -16.63 -9.81
C ALA A 268 25.68 -18.13 -9.58
N LYS A 269 26.40 -18.98 -10.30
CA LYS A 269 26.28 -20.43 -10.21
C LYS A 269 26.66 -20.94 -8.80
N ILE A 270 25.74 -21.67 -8.16
CA ILE A 270 25.89 -22.22 -6.81
C ILE A 270 26.21 -23.72 -6.76
N GLY A 271 26.24 -24.39 -7.89
CA GLY A 271 26.45 -25.85 -7.96
C GLY A 271 27.11 -26.27 -9.26
N GLU A 272 27.24 -27.58 -9.44
CA GLU A 272 27.76 -28.13 -10.69
C GLU A 272 26.72 -28.08 -11.82
N VAL A 273 27.20 -28.03 -13.06
CA VAL A 273 26.30 -28.04 -14.24
C VAL A 273 25.69 -29.43 -14.36
N LEU A 274 24.37 -29.51 -14.29
CA LEU A 274 23.64 -30.73 -14.58
C LEU A 274 23.42 -30.82 -16.11
N VAL A 275 23.95 -31.86 -16.72
CA VAL A 275 23.72 -32.18 -18.12
C VAL A 275 22.59 -33.21 -18.17
N LEU A 276 21.48 -32.83 -18.83
CA LEU A 276 20.37 -33.74 -19.12
C LEU A 276 20.54 -34.27 -20.53
N GLU A 277 20.59 -35.60 -20.69
CA GLU A 277 20.60 -36.27 -21.97
C GLU A 277 19.22 -36.89 -22.20
N GLU A 278 18.69 -36.80 -23.44
CA GLU A 278 17.44 -37.42 -23.85
C GLU A 278 17.65 -38.93 -24.17
#